data_8838cd1af1b29873d4449df58add1e87
#
_entry.id   8838cd1af1b29873d4449df58add1e87
#
_cell.length_a   1.000
_cell.length_b   1.000
_cell.length_c   1.000
_cell.angle_alpha   90.00
_cell.angle_beta   90.00
_cell.angle_gamma   90.00
#
_symmetry.space_group_name_H-M   'P 1'
#
loop_
_entity.id
_entity.type
_entity.pdbx_description
1 polymer ?
#
loop_
_entity_poly.entity_id
_entity_poly.type
_entity_poly.pdbx_seq_one_letter_code
_entity_poly.pdbx_strand_id
1 'polypeptide(L)'
;MSTLIISDIHADVRALECILSIISDAKFVRKYSKVERILNLGDTIDRGYHPREVIDKIRELKKSIPIISLIGNHDEAFLYGRPVSGSDRKSKGVHKDLGEYALFLKDLPQFYVDRKDRILAVHGGPIDPNELDDSWLYHRSWQRISSKSYLSSSGYHYTPNEAFGYVKRTYGGGYLVLCGHEHEEAAFSDSEGDILKTMSIERSRYVGYEVESKRAVRNGKMSYLIRVGISGPEGYSMSLGYNTSYFGLLWKPDKMERIGLFNFELKPNKSI
;
A
#
# COMPACT_ATOMS: atom_id res chain seq x y z
N MET A 1 17.13 -9.47 -5.64
CA MET A 1 15.91 -9.67 -4.82
C MET A 1 15.06 -8.44 -4.93
N SER A 2 13.80 -8.59 -5.35
CA SER A 2 12.86 -7.46 -5.45
C SER A 2 11.62 -7.75 -4.63
N THR A 3 11.09 -6.72 -3.95
CA THR A 3 9.84 -6.78 -3.19
C THR A 3 8.82 -5.86 -3.83
N LEU A 4 7.69 -6.43 -4.28
CA LEU A 4 6.52 -5.66 -4.70
C LEU A 4 5.78 -5.15 -3.46
N ILE A 5 5.31 -3.91 -3.52
CA ILE A 5 4.47 -3.31 -2.47
C ILE A 5 3.18 -2.86 -3.13
N ILE A 6 2.06 -3.36 -2.64
CA ILE A 6 0.71 -2.97 -3.06
C ILE A 6 -0.09 -2.54 -1.83
N SER A 7 -1.04 -1.65 -2.02
CA SER A 7 -1.92 -1.14 -0.97
C SER A 7 -3.25 -0.73 -1.55
N ASP A 8 -4.28 -0.72 -0.73
CA ASP A 8 -5.57 -0.16 -1.17
C ASP A 8 -6.04 -0.79 -2.50
N ILE A 9 -6.07 -2.14 -2.54
CA ILE A 9 -6.50 -2.91 -3.73
C ILE A 9 -8.00 -2.73 -3.93
N HIS A 10 -8.74 -2.55 -2.84
CA HIS A 10 -10.16 -2.22 -2.85
C HIS A 10 -10.98 -3.11 -3.81
N ALA A 11 -10.84 -4.43 -3.68
CA ALA A 11 -11.59 -5.40 -4.49
C ALA A 11 -11.49 -5.18 -6.02
N ASP A 12 -10.41 -4.53 -6.51
CA ASP A 12 -10.13 -4.32 -7.92
C ASP A 12 -9.18 -5.41 -8.45
N VAL A 13 -9.76 -6.54 -8.85
CA VAL A 13 -8.98 -7.68 -9.39
C VAL A 13 -8.25 -7.32 -10.66
N ARG A 14 -8.82 -6.45 -11.49
CA ARG A 14 -8.24 -6.04 -12.77
C ARG A 14 -6.97 -5.20 -12.57
N ALA A 15 -6.99 -4.25 -11.64
CA ALA A 15 -5.82 -3.46 -11.33
C ALA A 15 -4.70 -4.36 -10.79
N LEU A 16 -5.02 -5.29 -9.89
CA LEU A 16 -4.08 -6.29 -9.38
C LEU A 16 -3.46 -7.11 -10.52
N GLU A 17 -4.27 -7.61 -11.46
CA GLU A 17 -3.79 -8.38 -12.61
C GLU A 17 -2.90 -7.54 -13.55
N CYS A 18 -3.23 -6.26 -13.77
CA CYS A 18 -2.38 -5.35 -14.52
C CYS A 18 -1.01 -5.14 -13.85
N ILE A 19 -0.97 -4.91 -12.54
CA ILE A 19 0.29 -4.79 -11.78
C ILE A 19 1.11 -6.08 -11.95
N LEU A 20 0.50 -7.25 -11.74
CA LEU A 20 1.16 -8.55 -11.88
C LEU A 20 1.71 -8.77 -13.30
N SER A 21 0.98 -8.35 -14.33
CA SER A 21 1.42 -8.41 -15.71
C SER A 21 2.62 -7.49 -15.99
N ILE A 22 2.59 -6.26 -15.46
CA ILE A 22 3.70 -5.29 -15.59
C ILE A 22 4.98 -5.85 -14.96
N ILE A 23 4.92 -6.33 -13.72
CA ILE A 23 6.11 -6.84 -13.03
C ILE A 23 6.63 -8.16 -13.60
N SER A 24 5.82 -8.87 -14.38
CA SER A 24 6.20 -10.10 -15.10
C SER A 24 6.72 -9.83 -16.51
N ASP A 25 6.59 -8.61 -17.05
CA ASP A 25 7.13 -8.22 -18.34
C ASP A 25 8.65 -8.43 -18.39
N ALA A 26 9.15 -9.04 -19.47
CA ALA A 26 10.57 -9.37 -19.60
C ALA A 26 11.51 -8.14 -19.53
N LYS A 27 11.04 -6.96 -19.98
CA LYS A 27 11.81 -5.71 -19.86
C LYS A 27 11.83 -5.23 -18.42
N PHE A 28 10.69 -5.36 -17.69
CA PHE A 28 10.60 -5.01 -16.28
C PHE A 28 11.54 -5.90 -15.44
N VAL A 29 11.47 -7.23 -15.66
CA VAL A 29 12.32 -8.20 -14.94
C VAL A 29 13.80 -7.98 -15.22
N ARG A 30 14.21 -7.66 -16.47
CA ARG A 30 15.61 -7.32 -16.77
C ARG A 30 16.09 -6.09 -16.00
N LYS A 31 15.22 -5.11 -15.80
CA LYS A 31 15.57 -3.82 -15.17
C LYS A 31 15.53 -3.85 -13.66
N TYR A 32 14.55 -4.52 -13.09
CA TYR A 32 14.26 -4.48 -11.65
C TYR A 32 14.41 -5.82 -10.94
N SER A 33 14.81 -6.87 -11.66
CA SER A 33 14.84 -8.28 -11.22
C SER A 33 13.42 -8.87 -11.01
N LYS A 34 13.36 -10.19 -10.89
CA LYS A 34 12.11 -10.89 -10.57
C LYS A 34 11.65 -10.54 -9.16
N VAL A 35 10.36 -10.34 -8.98
CA VAL A 35 9.74 -10.16 -7.65
C VAL A 35 9.80 -11.50 -6.91
N GLU A 36 10.31 -11.47 -5.69
CA GLU A 36 10.49 -12.64 -4.82
C GLU A 36 9.70 -12.54 -3.52
N ARG A 37 9.11 -11.36 -3.21
CA ARG A 37 8.25 -11.10 -2.05
C ARG A 37 7.21 -10.05 -2.40
N ILE A 38 6.02 -10.16 -1.80
CA ILE A 38 4.96 -9.16 -1.90
C ILE A 38 4.59 -8.68 -0.50
N LEU A 39 4.51 -7.36 -0.32
CA LEU A 39 3.91 -6.72 0.83
C LEU A 39 2.58 -6.09 0.40
N ASN A 40 1.46 -6.61 0.88
CA ASN A 40 0.14 -6.01 0.75
C ASN A 40 -0.17 -5.24 2.03
N LEU A 41 -0.24 -3.92 1.93
CA LEU A 41 -0.33 -3.03 3.09
C LEU A 41 -1.75 -2.86 3.64
N GLY A 42 -2.75 -3.56 3.09
CA GLY A 42 -4.13 -3.54 3.58
C GLY A 42 -5.11 -2.89 2.60
N ASP A 43 -6.35 -2.77 3.05
CA ASP A 43 -7.51 -2.39 2.24
C ASP A 43 -7.65 -3.28 1.00
N THR A 44 -7.72 -4.59 1.31
CA THR A 44 -7.86 -5.64 0.29
C THR A 44 -9.23 -5.63 -0.34
N ILE A 45 -10.27 -5.32 0.46
CA ILE A 45 -11.68 -5.33 0.05
C ILE A 45 -12.31 -3.93 0.12
N ASP A 46 -13.62 -3.88 -0.13
CA ASP A 46 -14.49 -2.69 -0.17
C ASP A 46 -14.24 -1.79 -1.40
N ARG A 47 -15.19 -0.89 -1.70
CA ARG A 47 -15.23 0.07 -2.82
C ARG A 47 -15.35 -0.55 -4.21
N GLY A 48 -14.47 -1.45 -4.62
CA GLY A 48 -14.52 -2.17 -5.89
C GLY A 48 -15.55 -3.31 -5.87
N TYR A 49 -15.52 -4.16 -6.89
CA TYR A 49 -16.65 -5.08 -7.14
C TYR A 49 -16.28 -6.57 -7.13
N HIS A 50 -14.99 -6.91 -6.90
CA HIS A 50 -14.45 -8.27 -7.04
C HIS A 50 -13.71 -8.76 -5.77
N PRO A 51 -14.35 -8.71 -4.56
CA PRO A 51 -13.64 -9.02 -3.32
C PRO A 51 -13.17 -10.48 -3.23
N ARG A 52 -13.96 -11.43 -3.73
CA ARG A 52 -13.60 -12.85 -3.72
C ARG A 52 -12.46 -13.15 -4.64
N GLU A 53 -12.52 -12.62 -5.87
CA GLU A 53 -11.48 -12.80 -6.89
C GLU A 53 -10.13 -12.21 -6.47
N VAL A 54 -10.13 -11.08 -5.78
CA VAL A 54 -8.91 -10.49 -5.22
C VAL A 54 -8.31 -11.38 -4.13
N ILE A 55 -9.13 -11.86 -3.18
CA ILE A 55 -8.67 -12.76 -2.12
C ILE A 55 -8.15 -14.09 -2.71
N ASP A 56 -8.85 -14.67 -3.67
CA ASP A 56 -8.42 -15.90 -4.33
C ASP A 56 -7.11 -15.70 -5.10
N LYS A 57 -6.93 -14.56 -5.77
CA LYS A 57 -5.68 -14.21 -6.45
C LYS A 57 -4.52 -14.09 -5.45
N ILE A 58 -4.72 -13.47 -4.29
CA ILE A 58 -3.70 -13.39 -3.23
C ILE A 58 -3.38 -14.78 -2.68
N ARG A 59 -4.38 -15.63 -2.45
CA ARG A 59 -4.19 -17.02 -2.01
C ARG A 59 -3.42 -17.85 -3.03
N GLU A 60 -3.73 -17.69 -4.32
CA GLU A 60 -3.02 -18.35 -5.42
C GLU A 60 -1.55 -17.93 -5.47
N LEU A 61 -1.28 -16.63 -5.46
CA LEU A 61 0.08 -16.08 -5.49
C LEU A 61 0.91 -16.55 -4.28
N LYS A 62 0.29 -16.66 -3.10
CA LYS A 62 0.95 -17.12 -1.87
C LYS A 62 1.52 -18.54 -1.98
N LYS A 63 1.05 -19.36 -2.93
CA LYS A 63 1.59 -20.70 -3.19
C LYS A 63 2.98 -20.67 -3.85
N SER A 64 3.33 -19.57 -4.53
CA SER A 64 4.56 -19.45 -5.31
C SER A 64 5.49 -18.33 -4.85
N ILE A 65 4.97 -17.31 -4.18
CA ILE A 65 5.73 -16.15 -3.70
C ILE A 65 5.31 -15.85 -2.25
N PRO A 66 6.24 -15.61 -1.32
CA PRO A 66 5.93 -15.12 0.02
C PRO A 66 5.13 -13.82 -0.04
N ILE A 67 3.93 -13.82 0.55
CA ILE A 67 3.07 -12.64 0.68
C ILE A 67 2.83 -12.36 2.15
N ILE A 68 3.10 -11.13 2.58
CA ILE A 68 2.69 -10.57 3.86
C ILE A 68 1.55 -9.60 3.56
N SER A 69 0.36 -9.90 4.06
CA SER A 69 -0.80 -9.00 3.97
C SER A 69 -1.10 -8.43 5.34
N LEU A 70 -1.38 -7.14 5.39
CA LEU A 70 -1.79 -6.41 6.58
C LEU A 70 -3.28 -6.10 6.51
N ILE A 71 -3.87 -5.80 7.65
CA ILE A 71 -5.25 -5.32 7.73
C ILE A 71 -5.28 -3.82 7.45
N GLY A 72 -6.18 -3.39 6.56
CA GLY A 72 -6.49 -1.97 6.34
C GLY A 72 -7.73 -1.53 7.12
N ASN A 73 -8.03 -0.23 7.08
CA ASN A 73 -9.18 0.29 7.81
C ASN A 73 -10.52 -0.13 7.20
N HIS A 74 -10.61 -0.33 5.89
CA HIS A 74 -11.81 -0.90 5.25
C HIS A 74 -11.99 -2.39 5.57
N ASP A 75 -10.89 -3.14 5.67
CA ASP A 75 -10.91 -4.54 6.12
C ASP A 75 -11.40 -4.62 7.58
N GLU A 76 -10.89 -3.75 8.49
CA GLU A 76 -11.36 -3.65 9.87
C GLU A 76 -12.82 -3.19 9.95
N ALA A 77 -13.22 -2.22 9.13
CA ALA A 77 -14.59 -1.72 9.11
C ALA A 77 -15.57 -2.83 8.73
N PHE A 78 -15.22 -3.64 7.74
CA PHE A 78 -16.01 -4.81 7.35
C PHE A 78 -16.13 -5.83 8.50
N LEU A 79 -15.03 -6.15 9.18
CA LEU A 79 -15.02 -7.14 10.26
C LEU A 79 -15.78 -6.70 11.50
N TYR A 80 -15.70 -5.43 11.85
CA TYR A 80 -16.20 -4.90 13.13
C TYR A 80 -17.40 -3.97 12.98
N GLY A 81 -17.96 -3.81 11.76
CA GLY A 81 -19.11 -2.96 11.51
C GLY A 81 -18.82 -1.46 11.72
N ARG A 82 -17.57 -1.02 11.50
CA ARG A 82 -17.19 0.40 11.65
C ARG A 82 -17.63 1.22 10.43
N PRO A 83 -17.98 2.50 10.60
CA PRO A 83 -18.37 3.34 9.49
C PRO A 83 -17.19 3.68 8.58
N VAL A 84 -17.35 3.44 7.29
CA VAL A 84 -16.43 3.90 6.23
C VAL A 84 -17.22 4.51 5.07
N SER A 85 -16.55 5.35 4.30
CA SER A 85 -17.11 6.01 3.11
C SER A 85 -16.58 5.41 1.81
N GLY A 86 -17.23 5.76 0.70
CA GLY A 86 -16.72 5.46 -0.64
C GLY A 86 -17.27 4.18 -1.28
N SER A 87 -18.15 3.42 -0.60
CA SER A 87 -18.77 2.23 -1.19
C SER A 87 -20.18 2.56 -1.71
N ASP A 88 -20.38 2.36 -3.00
CA ASP A 88 -21.68 2.48 -3.63
C ASP A 88 -22.60 1.28 -3.34
N ARG A 89 -23.81 1.30 -3.88
CA ARG A 89 -24.81 0.23 -3.69
C ARG A 89 -24.33 -1.11 -4.26
N LYS A 90 -23.64 -1.10 -5.40
CA LYS A 90 -23.11 -2.31 -6.06
C LYS A 90 -22.01 -2.93 -5.21
N SER A 91 -21.02 -2.12 -4.78
CA SER A 91 -19.97 -2.56 -3.88
C SER A 91 -20.53 -3.18 -2.60
N LYS A 92 -21.42 -2.48 -1.90
CA LYS A 92 -22.09 -3.01 -0.70
C LYS A 92 -22.81 -4.34 -0.96
N GLY A 93 -23.41 -4.48 -2.14
CA GLY A 93 -24.09 -5.74 -2.55
C GLY A 93 -23.15 -6.91 -2.67
N VAL A 94 -22.00 -6.76 -3.33
CA VAL A 94 -21.04 -7.87 -3.53
C VAL A 94 -20.25 -8.21 -2.26
N HIS A 95 -20.15 -7.28 -1.30
CA HIS A 95 -19.51 -7.51 -0.01
C HIS A 95 -20.46 -8.03 1.08
N LYS A 96 -21.78 -7.98 0.86
CA LYS A 96 -22.78 -8.33 1.89
C LYS A 96 -22.59 -9.74 2.46
N ASP A 97 -22.18 -10.68 1.64
CA ASP A 97 -22.01 -12.08 2.02
C ASP A 97 -20.67 -12.62 1.47
N LEU A 98 -19.60 -12.31 2.17
CA LEU A 98 -18.28 -12.87 1.85
C LEU A 98 -18.08 -14.27 2.43
N GLY A 99 -18.93 -14.72 3.38
CA GLY A 99 -18.84 -16.04 3.96
C GLY A 99 -17.44 -16.38 4.49
N GLU A 100 -16.86 -17.48 4.02
CA GLU A 100 -15.52 -17.93 4.40
C GLU A 100 -14.37 -16.98 3.98
N TYR A 101 -14.60 -16.10 2.99
CA TYR A 101 -13.60 -15.10 2.59
C TYR A 101 -13.32 -14.07 3.69
N ALA A 102 -14.30 -13.80 4.57
CA ALA A 102 -14.11 -12.95 5.73
C ALA A 102 -13.07 -13.52 6.71
N LEU A 103 -12.88 -14.83 6.75
CA LEU A 103 -11.85 -15.47 7.59
C LEU A 103 -10.43 -15.06 7.16
N PHE A 104 -10.22 -14.77 5.87
CA PHE A 104 -8.94 -14.28 5.37
C PHE A 104 -8.52 -12.98 6.07
N LEU A 105 -9.48 -12.09 6.37
CA LEU A 105 -9.20 -10.78 6.97
C LEU A 105 -8.92 -10.85 8.46
N LYS A 106 -9.52 -11.83 9.18
CA LYS A 106 -9.43 -11.93 10.65
C LYS A 106 -8.01 -12.14 11.17
N ASP A 107 -7.19 -12.85 10.39
CA ASP A 107 -5.82 -13.22 10.79
C ASP A 107 -4.76 -12.24 10.25
N LEU A 108 -5.18 -11.14 9.61
CA LEU A 108 -4.24 -10.15 9.09
C LEU A 108 -3.66 -9.31 10.22
N PRO A 109 -2.31 -9.22 10.32
CA PRO A 109 -1.66 -8.38 11.32
C PRO A 109 -1.82 -6.89 10.99
N GLN A 110 -1.78 -6.03 12.01
CA GLN A 110 -1.81 -4.57 11.84
C GLN A 110 -0.49 -3.99 11.32
N PHE A 111 0.62 -4.69 11.50
CA PHE A 111 1.95 -4.26 11.04
C PHE A 111 2.87 -5.46 10.84
N TYR A 112 3.92 -5.24 10.06
CA TYR A 112 5.00 -6.20 9.87
C TYR A 112 6.36 -5.52 10.05
N VAL A 113 7.27 -6.18 10.77
CA VAL A 113 8.64 -5.70 11.00
C VAL A 113 9.65 -6.69 10.44
N ASP A 114 10.43 -6.25 9.47
CA ASP A 114 11.64 -6.94 9.04
C ASP A 114 12.86 -6.26 9.66
N ARG A 115 13.40 -6.87 10.72
CA ARG A 115 14.56 -6.31 11.44
C ARG A 115 15.85 -6.40 10.63
N LYS A 116 15.97 -7.38 9.74
CA LYS A 116 17.15 -7.59 8.88
C LYS A 116 17.24 -6.51 7.81
N ASP A 117 16.13 -6.29 7.10
CA ASP A 117 16.06 -5.30 6.03
C ASP A 117 15.64 -3.91 6.55
N ARG A 118 15.38 -3.79 7.88
CA ARG A 118 14.88 -2.57 8.55
C ARG A 118 13.67 -1.99 7.83
N ILE A 119 12.64 -2.81 7.66
CA ILE A 119 11.37 -2.42 7.08
C ILE A 119 10.30 -2.49 8.17
N LEU A 120 9.48 -1.46 8.29
CA LEU A 120 8.23 -1.45 9.03
C LEU A 120 7.10 -1.20 8.02
N ALA A 121 6.23 -2.18 7.84
CA ALA A 121 5.05 -2.06 7.00
C ALA A 121 3.81 -1.90 7.87
N VAL A 122 2.95 -0.95 7.52
CA VAL A 122 1.68 -0.61 8.18
C VAL A 122 0.67 -0.21 7.10
N HIS A 123 -0.63 -0.16 7.43
CA HIS A 123 -1.59 0.39 6.49
C HIS A 123 -1.58 1.93 6.51
N GLY A 124 -1.90 2.56 7.63
CA GLY A 124 -1.98 4.02 7.75
C GLY A 124 -0.75 4.64 8.40
N GLY A 125 -0.38 4.21 9.61
CA GLY A 125 0.76 4.81 10.30
C GLY A 125 1.45 3.91 11.32
N PRO A 126 2.69 4.26 11.70
CA PRO A 126 3.54 3.39 12.50
C PRO A 126 3.30 3.49 14.00
N ILE A 127 2.66 4.55 14.50
CA ILE A 127 2.61 4.87 15.93
C ILE A 127 1.77 3.83 16.68
N ASP A 128 2.27 3.37 17.83
CA ASP A 128 1.52 2.41 18.64
C ASP A 128 0.27 3.08 19.23
N PRO A 129 -0.93 2.53 18.98
CA PRO A 129 -2.15 3.06 19.59
C PRO A 129 -2.08 3.18 21.11
N ASN A 130 -1.37 2.27 21.77
CA ASN A 130 -1.21 2.30 23.25
C ASN A 130 -0.41 3.52 23.76
N GLU A 131 0.35 4.20 22.90
CA GLU A 131 1.01 5.47 23.23
C GLU A 131 0.10 6.70 23.04
N LEU A 132 -1.10 6.50 22.48
CA LEU A 132 -2.01 7.59 22.10
C LEU A 132 -3.26 7.61 22.99
N ASP A 133 -4.25 6.76 22.72
CA ASP A 133 -5.49 6.67 23.49
C ASP A 133 -6.26 5.39 23.12
N ASP A 134 -7.21 4.97 23.96
CA ASP A 134 -8.03 3.77 23.79
C ASP A 134 -9.24 4.03 22.85
N SER A 135 -8.94 4.33 21.59
CA SER A 135 -9.95 4.45 20.55
C SER A 135 -9.47 3.80 19.27
N TRP A 136 -10.38 3.10 18.58
CA TRP A 136 -10.07 2.50 17.27
C TRP A 136 -9.60 3.50 16.21
N LEU A 137 -9.92 4.80 16.36
CA LEU A 137 -9.43 5.87 15.49
C LEU A 137 -7.91 6.07 15.56
N TYR A 138 -7.25 5.56 16.62
CA TYR A 138 -5.80 5.56 16.75
C TYR A 138 -5.13 4.29 16.21
N HIS A 139 -5.91 3.25 15.83
CA HIS A 139 -5.33 2.03 15.24
C HIS A 139 -4.43 2.37 14.06
N ARG A 140 -3.37 1.60 13.87
CA ARG A 140 -2.39 1.82 12.79
C ARG A 140 -3.01 1.87 11.40
N SER A 141 -4.10 1.15 11.19
CA SER A 141 -4.87 1.16 9.96
C SER A 141 -5.63 2.48 9.70
N TRP A 142 -5.92 3.29 10.73
CA TRP A 142 -6.65 4.56 10.63
C TRP A 142 -5.77 5.80 10.72
N GLN A 143 -4.47 5.65 10.97
CA GLN A 143 -3.54 6.78 11.06
C GLN A 143 -3.26 7.40 9.68
N ARG A 144 -3.06 8.73 9.64
CA ARG A 144 -2.88 9.52 8.41
C ARG A 144 -1.69 10.45 8.52
N ILE A 145 -0.97 10.64 7.40
CA ILE A 145 0.11 11.63 7.33
C ILE A 145 -0.51 13.04 7.23
N SER A 146 0.02 13.99 8.01
CA SER A 146 -0.43 15.37 8.02
C SER A 146 0.71 16.34 8.32
N SER A 147 0.47 17.65 8.12
CA SER A 147 1.40 18.70 8.51
C SER A 147 1.39 19.00 10.02
N LYS A 148 0.34 18.57 10.74
CA LYS A 148 0.19 18.70 12.19
C LYS A 148 -0.57 17.52 12.74
N SER A 149 -0.39 17.23 14.04
CA SER A 149 -1.05 16.11 14.71
C SER A 149 -2.39 16.52 15.27
N TYR A 150 -3.40 15.72 15.03
CA TYR A 150 -4.75 15.88 15.59
C TYR A 150 -5.57 14.61 15.39
N LEU A 151 -6.64 14.45 16.18
CA LEU A 151 -7.65 13.43 15.95
C LEU A 151 -8.83 14.00 15.15
N SER A 152 -9.31 13.23 14.18
CA SER A 152 -10.54 13.51 13.44
C SER A 152 -11.46 12.28 13.42
N SER A 153 -12.66 12.42 12.86
CA SER A 153 -13.57 11.29 12.63
C SER A 153 -13.04 10.28 11.60
N SER A 154 -11.98 10.64 10.85
CA SER A 154 -11.33 9.78 9.86
C SER A 154 -10.05 9.10 10.38
N GLY A 155 -9.69 9.30 11.65
CA GLY A 155 -8.53 8.72 12.29
C GLY A 155 -7.55 9.74 12.85
N TYR A 156 -6.45 9.23 13.42
CA TYR A 156 -5.38 10.05 13.97
C TYR A 156 -4.43 10.53 12.87
N HIS A 157 -4.24 11.84 12.81
CA HIS A 157 -3.29 12.49 11.91
C HIS A 157 -1.96 12.70 12.62
N TYR A 158 -0.88 12.24 12.02
CA TYR A 158 0.48 12.36 12.54
C TYR A 158 1.40 13.05 11.53
N THR A 159 2.46 13.68 12.02
CA THR A 159 3.49 14.27 11.17
C THR A 159 4.58 13.25 10.82
N PRO A 160 5.28 13.39 9.69
CA PRO A 160 6.44 12.56 9.38
C PRO A 160 7.49 12.53 10.51
N ASN A 161 7.71 13.65 11.19
CA ASN A 161 8.66 13.75 12.30
C ASN A 161 8.24 12.92 13.51
N GLU A 162 6.93 12.84 13.83
CA GLU A 162 6.43 11.96 14.89
C GLU A 162 6.62 10.50 14.52
N ALA A 163 6.33 10.12 13.27
CA ALA A 163 6.59 8.77 12.77
C ALA A 163 8.07 8.39 12.91
N PHE A 164 8.97 9.26 12.47
CA PHE A 164 10.42 9.03 12.59
C PHE A 164 10.87 8.97 14.05
N GLY A 165 10.35 9.85 14.90
CA GLY A 165 10.63 9.85 16.34
C GLY A 165 10.20 8.55 17.02
N TYR A 166 8.97 8.09 16.73
CA TYR A 166 8.45 6.82 17.24
C TYR A 166 9.30 5.63 16.75
N VAL A 167 9.54 5.52 15.45
CA VAL A 167 10.29 4.40 14.86
C VAL A 167 11.72 4.35 15.38
N LYS A 168 12.38 5.52 15.52
CA LYS A 168 13.74 5.59 16.08
C LYS A 168 13.80 5.12 17.53
N ARG A 169 12.83 5.50 18.37
CA ARG A 169 12.77 5.05 19.79
C ARG A 169 12.51 3.57 19.89
N THR A 170 11.61 3.02 19.06
CA THR A 170 11.10 1.65 19.21
C THR A 170 11.97 0.62 18.49
N TYR A 171 12.46 0.95 17.30
CA TYR A 171 13.15 0.01 16.41
C TYR A 171 14.60 0.40 16.11
N GLY A 172 14.99 1.64 16.35
CA GLY A 172 16.28 2.21 15.96
C GLY A 172 16.21 3.03 14.67
N GLY A 173 17.34 3.62 14.26
CA GLY A 173 17.43 4.43 13.04
C GLY A 173 17.56 3.59 11.76
N GLY A 174 17.39 4.25 10.61
CA GLY A 174 17.59 3.66 9.28
C GLY A 174 16.46 2.76 8.81
N TYR A 175 15.26 2.88 9.40
CA TYR A 175 14.08 2.12 8.97
C TYR A 175 13.41 2.75 7.75
N LEU A 176 12.89 1.86 6.91
CA LEU A 176 11.93 2.19 5.85
C LEU A 176 10.53 1.87 6.35
N VAL A 177 9.73 2.90 6.57
CA VAL A 177 8.30 2.77 6.88
C VAL A 177 7.53 2.78 5.56
N LEU A 178 6.72 1.76 5.34
CA LEU A 178 5.84 1.61 4.17
C LEU A 178 4.39 1.73 4.61
N CYS A 179 3.61 2.59 3.96
CA CYS A 179 2.18 2.76 4.23
C CYS A 179 1.36 2.98 2.94
N GLY A 180 0.03 2.95 3.07
CA GLY A 180 -0.98 3.21 2.05
C GLY A 180 -2.02 4.20 2.55
N HIS A 181 -3.32 3.81 2.54
CA HIS A 181 -4.47 4.46 3.15
C HIS A 181 -4.96 5.76 2.50
N GLU A 182 -4.11 6.69 2.16
CA GLU A 182 -4.51 8.02 1.64
C GLU A 182 -4.50 8.10 0.10
N HIS A 183 -4.37 6.99 -0.59
CA HIS A 183 -4.51 6.79 -2.03
C HIS A 183 -3.52 7.53 -2.93
N GLU A 184 -2.81 8.54 -2.45
CA GLU A 184 -1.77 9.26 -3.17
C GLU A 184 -0.39 8.81 -2.72
N GLU A 185 0.59 8.87 -3.61
CA GLU A 185 1.98 8.61 -3.26
C GLU A 185 2.57 9.75 -2.42
N ALA A 186 3.44 9.40 -1.48
CA ALA A 186 4.24 10.36 -0.74
C ALA A 186 5.58 9.74 -0.34
N ALA A 187 6.61 10.57 -0.17
CA ALA A 187 7.92 10.12 0.22
C ALA A 187 8.61 11.16 1.11
N PHE A 188 9.00 10.74 2.30
CA PHE A 188 9.70 11.59 3.27
C PHE A 188 10.97 10.89 3.74
N SER A 189 11.99 11.68 4.11
CA SER A 189 13.16 11.23 4.86
C SER A 189 13.33 12.04 6.14
N ASP A 190 13.98 11.44 7.13
CA ASP A 190 14.22 12.10 8.42
C ASP A 190 15.25 13.23 8.36
N SER A 191 15.98 13.37 7.26
CA SER A 191 17.00 14.42 7.06
C SER A 191 16.60 15.49 6.05
N GLU A 192 15.77 15.17 5.04
CA GLU A 192 15.48 16.07 3.91
C GLU A 192 13.98 16.47 3.84
N GLY A 193 13.13 15.88 4.70
CA GLY A 193 11.70 16.12 4.67
C GLY A 193 11.02 15.45 3.46
N ASP A 194 10.18 16.18 2.72
CA ASP A 194 9.51 15.69 1.50
C ASP A 194 10.53 15.49 0.37
N ILE A 195 10.77 14.23 0.02
CA ILE A 195 11.70 13.86 -1.06
C ILE A 195 11.00 13.44 -2.36
N LEU A 196 9.68 13.40 -2.40
CA LEU A 196 8.95 12.93 -3.58
C LEU A 196 9.33 13.73 -4.83
N LYS A 197 9.48 15.05 -4.68
CA LYS A 197 9.84 15.96 -5.78
C LYS A 197 11.29 15.84 -6.26
N THR A 198 12.18 15.28 -5.43
CA THR A 198 13.60 15.09 -5.74
C THR A 198 13.91 13.70 -6.27
N MET A 199 12.95 12.78 -6.22
CA MET A 199 13.09 11.44 -6.80
C MET A 199 13.26 11.52 -8.32
N SER A 200 14.13 10.69 -8.87
CA SER A 200 14.34 10.62 -10.32
C SER A 200 13.13 10.01 -11.02
N ILE A 201 12.60 10.69 -12.04
CA ILE A 201 11.44 10.25 -12.80
C ILE A 201 11.89 9.53 -14.06
N GLU A 202 11.24 8.42 -14.37
CA GLU A 202 11.40 7.71 -15.64
C GLU A 202 10.05 7.17 -16.13
N ARG A 203 9.83 7.22 -17.44
CA ARG A 203 8.67 6.62 -18.11
C ARG A 203 9.12 5.44 -18.99
N SER A 204 8.39 4.36 -18.90
CA SER A 204 8.66 3.13 -19.64
C SER A 204 7.35 2.47 -20.04
N ARG A 205 7.39 1.59 -21.06
CA ARG A 205 6.20 0.88 -21.52
C ARG A 205 6.33 -0.62 -21.27
N TYR A 206 5.37 -1.17 -20.52
CA TYR A 206 5.27 -2.59 -20.19
C TYR A 206 3.87 -3.12 -20.50
N VAL A 207 3.76 -4.26 -21.18
CA VAL A 207 2.48 -4.91 -21.57
C VAL A 207 1.41 -3.94 -22.10
N GLY A 208 1.85 -2.89 -22.81
CA GLY A 208 0.94 -1.89 -23.39
C GLY A 208 0.53 -0.74 -22.48
N TYR A 209 1.00 -0.70 -21.21
CA TYR A 209 0.83 0.43 -20.30
C TYR A 209 2.04 1.35 -20.32
N GLU A 210 1.81 2.67 -20.30
CA GLU A 210 2.84 3.64 -19.94
C GLU A 210 2.93 3.70 -18.42
N VAL A 211 4.11 3.42 -17.90
CA VAL A 211 4.38 3.37 -16.47
C VAL A 211 5.39 4.46 -16.13
N GLU A 212 4.97 5.39 -15.28
CA GLU A 212 5.88 6.35 -14.66
C GLU A 212 6.45 5.73 -13.38
N SER A 213 7.75 5.95 -13.14
CA SER A 213 8.41 5.57 -11.90
C SER A 213 9.17 6.73 -11.31
N LYS A 214 9.00 6.98 -10.01
CA LYS A 214 9.80 7.89 -9.19
C LYS A 214 10.74 7.05 -8.33
N ARG A 215 12.04 7.33 -8.36
CA ARG A 215 13.05 6.43 -7.77
C ARG A 215 14.06 7.19 -6.93
N ALA A 216 14.42 6.60 -5.80
CA ALA A 216 15.49 7.05 -4.92
C ALA A 216 16.42 5.89 -4.50
N VAL A 217 17.65 6.21 -4.16
CA VAL A 217 18.59 5.28 -3.54
C VAL A 217 18.37 5.34 -2.03
N ARG A 218 18.16 4.19 -1.39
CA ARG A 218 18.04 4.11 0.06
C ARG A 218 19.41 4.20 0.73
N ASN A 219 19.61 5.25 1.51
CA ASN A 219 20.74 5.33 2.41
C ASN A 219 20.38 4.62 3.73
N GLY A 220 21.02 3.53 4.06
CA GLY A 220 20.71 2.73 5.26
C GLY A 220 20.95 3.42 6.61
N LYS A 221 21.47 4.65 6.62
CA LYS A 221 21.60 5.49 7.82
C LYS A 221 20.39 6.41 8.02
N MET A 222 19.63 6.67 6.96
CA MET A 222 18.45 7.54 6.96
C MET A 222 17.19 6.70 7.10
N SER A 223 16.19 7.22 7.81
CA SER A 223 14.85 6.65 7.86
C SER A 223 13.97 7.26 6.78
N TYR A 224 13.10 6.44 6.21
CA TYR A 224 12.17 6.86 5.16
C TYR A 224 10.74 6.51 5.55
N LEU A 225 9.80 7.36 5.15
CA LEU A 225 8.36 7.11 5.23
C LEU A 225 7.80 7.22 3.81
N ILE A 226 7.37 6.10 3.26
CA ILE A 226 6.91 5.97 1.88
C ILE A 226 5.46 5.53 1.87
N ARG A 227 4.58 6.34 1.30
CA ARG A 227 3.19 6.00 1.00
C ARG A 227 3.08 5.61 -0.47
N VAL A 228 2.53 4.41 -0.72
CA VAL A 228 2.56 3.83 -2.07
C VAL A 228 1.44 4.36 -2.96
N GLY A 229 0.31 4.78 -2.40
CA GLY A 229 -0.89 5.14 -3.17
C GLY A 229 -1.81 3.95 -3.43
N ILE A 230 -2.95 4.21 -4.04
CA ILE A 230 -4.01 3.23 -4.32
C ILE A 230 -3.61 2.28 -5.45
N SER A 231 -3.65 0.97 -5.22
CA SER A 231 -3.42 -0.02 -6.27
C SER A 231 -4.68 -0.31 -7.09
N GLY A 232 -5.87 -0.26 -6.47
CA GLY A 232 -7.16 -0.58 -7.10
C GLY A 232 -8.13 0.59 -7.10
N PRO A 233 -8.19 1.40 -8.17
CA PRO A 233 -9.07 2.56 -8.23
C PRO A 233 -10.53 2.25 -8.56
N GLU A 234 -10.93 0.98 -8.80
CA GLU A 234 -12.31 0.60 -9.14
C GLU A 234 -13.32 1.09 -8.08
N GLY A 235 -14.51 1.42 -8.53
CA GLY A 235 -15.55 1.96 -7.65
C GLY A 235 -15.36 3.44 -7.35
N TYR A 236 -15.09 3.80 -6.11
CA TYR A 236 -15.09 5.19 -5.65
C TYR A 236 -14.12 6.11 -6.39
N SER A 237 -12.87 5.71 -6.53
CA SER A 237 -11.87 6.56 -7.20
C SER A 237 -12.19 6.77 -8.67
N MET A 238 -12.59 5.71 -9.38
CA MET A 238 -13.02 5.81 -10.79
C MET A 238 -14.29 6.65 -10.94
N SER A 239 -15.22 6.59 -9.99
CA SER A 239 -16.44 7.42 -10.05
C SER A 239 -16.14 8.93 -9.93
N LEU A 240 -14.98 9.28 -9.38
CA LEU A 240 -14.46 10.66 -9.31
C LEU A 240 -13.52 11.00 -10.47
N GLY A 241 -13.34 10.10 -11.46
CA GLY A 241 -12.47 10.30 -12.62
C GLY A 241 -11.00 9.93 -12.39
N TYR A 242 -10.64 9.32 -11.26
CA TYR A 242 -9.27 8.89 -10.97
C TYR A 242 -9.06 7.42 -11.36
N ASN A 243 -8.33 7.20 -12.46
CA ASN A 243 -8.06 5.87 -13.02
C ASN A 243 -6.61 5.41 -12.81
N THR A 244 -5.82 6.15 -12.05
CA THR A 244 -4.41 5.83 -11.80
C THR A 244 -4.29 4.72 -10.78
N SER A 245 -3.53 3.70 -11.12
CA SER A 245 -3.13 2.60 -10.24
C SER A 245 -1.66 2.79 -9.85
N TYR A 246 -1.34 2.53 -8.58
CA TYR A 246 -0.02 2.69 -7.99
C TYR A 246 0.51 1.37 -7.44
N PHE A 247 1.83 1.24 -7.43
CA PHE A 247 2.55 0.20 -6.68
C PHE A 247 3.95 0.65 -6.32
N GLY A 248 4.50 0.08 -5.27
CA GLY A 248 5.89 0.30 -4.87
C GLY A 248 6.78 -0.88 -5.24
N LEU A 249 8.08 -0.63 -5.36
CA LEU A 249 9.09 -1.65 -5.54
C LEU A 249 10.33 -1.34 -4.72
N LEU A 250 10.85 -2.35 -4.02
CA LEU A 250 12.20 -2.35 -3.48
C LEU A 250 13.03 -3.31 -4.30
N TRP A 251 14.20 -2.87 -4.76
CA TRP A 251 15.12 -3.76 -5.50
C TRP A 251 16.57 -3.38 -5.24
N LYS A 252 17.44 -4.32 -5.48
CA LYS A 252 18.87 -4.21 -5.19
C LYS A 252 19.69 -4.68 -6.40
N PRO A 253 19.87 -3.80 -7.43
CA PRO A 253 20.60 -4.17 -8.65
C PRO A 253 22.10 -4.35 -8.41
N ASP A 254 22.61 -3.71 -7.40
CA ASP A 254 23.99 -3.76 -6.90
C ASP A 254 23.97 -3.92 -5.37
N LYS A 255 24.93 -3.39 -4.65
CA LYS A 255 24.93 -3.41 -3.17
C LYS A 255 23.98 -2.37 -2.54
N MET A 256 23.42 -1.45 -3.34
CA MET A 256 22.54 -0.38 -2.85
C MET A 256 21.09 -0.72 -3.12
N GLU A 257 20.27 -0.63 -2.08
CA GLU A 257 18.83 -0.78 -2.21
C GLU A 257 18.20 0.48 -2.81
N ARG A 258 17.22 0.29 -3.64
CA ARG A 258 16.45 1.37 -4.28
C ARG A 258 14.98 1.24 -3.96
N ILE A 259 14.33 2.39 -3.84
CA ILE A 259 12.88 2.52 -3.64
C ILE A 259 12.31 3.13 -4.90
N GLY A 260 11.25 2.54 -5.44
CA GLY A 260 10.48 3.09 -6.55
C GLY A 260 9.01 3.15 -6.24
N LEU A 261 8.38 4.27 -6.60
CA LEU A 261 6.95 4.45 -6.68
C LEU A 261 6.56 4.45 -8.16
N PHE A 262 5.62 3.61 -8.54
CA PHE A 262 5.20 3.37 -9.90
C PHE A 262 3.72 3.69 -10.05
N ASN A 263 3.34 4.29 -11.17
CA ASN A 263 1.94 4.51 -11.49
C ASN A 263 1.67 4.28 -12.98
N PHE A 264 0.44 3.98 -13.31
CA PHE A 264 -0.06 3.84 -14.68
C PHE A 264 -1.57 4.05 -14.72
N GLU A 265 -2.08 4.47 -15.87
CA GLU A 265 -3.51 4.64 -16.09
C GLU A 265 -4.19 3.32 -16.48
N LEU A 266 -5.19 2.91 -15.73
CA LEU A 266 -6.08 1.81 -16.13
C LEU A 266 -6.97 2.27 -17.29
N LYS A 267 -6.93 1.54 -18.38
CA LYS A 267 -7.84 1.80 -19.51
C LYS A 267 -9.28 1.55 -19.06
N PRO A 268 -10.24 2.40 -19.43
CA PRO A 268 -11.65 2.11 -19.14
C PRO A 268 -12.03 0.74 -19.74
N ASN A 269 -12.91 0.01 -19.04
CA ASN A 269 -13.50 -1.18 -19.62
C ASN A 269 -14.19 -0.75 -20.92
N LYS A 270 -13.80 -1.31 -22.06
CA LYS A 270 -14.65 -1.23 -23.23
C LYS A 270 -15.96 -1.91 -22.81
N SER A 271 -17.01 -1.12 -22.65
CA SER A 271 -18.37 -1.64 -22.45
C SER A 271 -18.61 -2.67 -23.55
N ILE A 272 -18.79 -3.92 -23.16
CA ILE A 272 -19.27 -4.98 -24.06
C ILE A 272 -20.74 -4.72 -24.29
#